data_67de28a76b8b079d840a250fdf2378dd
#
_entry.id   67de28a76b8b079d840a250fdf2378dd
#
_cell.length_a   1.000
_cell.length_b   1.000
_cell.length_c   1.000
_cell.angle_alpha   90.00
_cell.angle_beta   90.00
_cell.angle_gamma   90.00
#
_symmetry.space_group_name_H-M   'P 1'
#
loop_
_entity.id
_entity.type
_entity.pdbx_description
1 polymer ?
#
loop_
_entity_poly.entity_id
_entity_poly.type
_entity_poly.pdbx_seq_one_letter_code
_entity_poly.pdbx_strand_id
1 'polypeptide(L)'
;FNRSRSELDGVPGSSTNSSRGYGVGLNQSVLDFSRYSTLRSQRALSQAADYNLEAANDSLITRTSAAYFNVLVAIEILAAAQAQQTALQKQFDYAQKRLDVGLAPITDVHEARAQFDTARAAVITREKVLQDAYQALTEITGQPIDNLKGLPEDFRPELPADYDAEGWVNAAITQNPALKSPEYQVQSADANVATARAGHLPTLSLGGSWGKDRAWGDSTVGTIVGDSTGTSVGLTLSVPIFSGGATQSR
;
A
#
# COMPACT_ATOMS: atom_id res chain seq x y z
N PHE A 1 -34.40 -7.22 -25.27
CA PHE A 1 -35.53 -8.06 -25.77
C PHE A 1 -36.33 -8.53 -24.59
N ASN A 2 -37.58 -8.19 -24.53
CA ASN A 2 -38.49 -8.66 -23.47
C ASN A 2 -39.68 -9.38 -24.14
N ARG A 3 -40.08 -10.54 -23.63
CA ARG A 3 -41.23 -11.30 -24.07
C ARG A 3 -42.09 -11.63 -22.85
N SER A 4 -43.34 -11.20 -22.88
CA SER A 4 -44.32 -11.53 -21.84
C SER A 4 -45.51 -12.23 -22.44
N ARG A 5 -46.05 -13.23 -21.75
CA ARG A 5 -47.27 -13.92 -22.06
C ARG A 5 -48.25 -13.64 -20.91
N SER A 6 -49.42 -13.18 -21.24
CA SER A 6 -50.51 -13.01 -20.29
C SER A 6 -51.76 -13.81 -20.70
N GLU A 7 -52.35 -14.52 -19.77
CA GLU A 7 -53.65 -15.18 -19.87
C GLU A 7 -54.60 -14.43 -18.93
N LEU A 8 -55.73 -13.99 -19.45
CA LEU A 8 -56.79 -13.44 -18.59
C LEU A 8 -57.73 -14.57 -18.22
N ASP A 9 -58.01 -14.73 -16.91
CA ASP A 9 -58.89 -15.72 -16.37
C ASP A 9 -60.33 -15.45 -16.85
N GLY A 10 -60.99 -16.42 -17.47
CA GLY A 10 -62.37 -16.30 -18.00
C GLY A 10 -62.54 -15.84 -19.44
N VAL A 11 -61.45 -15.56 -20.15
CA VAL A 11 -61.49 -15.24 -21.60
C VAL A 11 -60.65 -16.27 -22.39
N PRO A 12 -61.29 -17.03 -23.33
CA PRO A 12 -60.51 -17.99 -24.15
C PRO A 12 -59.54 -17.26 -25.07
N GLY A 13 -58.24 -17.40 -24.78
CA GLY A 13 -57.21 -16.89 -25.65
C GLY A 13 -55.96 -16.44 -24.83
N SER A 14 -54.78 -16.75 -25.34
CA SER A 14 -53.52 -16.24 -24.80
C SER A 14 -53.05 -15.05 -25.61
N SER A 15 -52.60 -13.96 -24.97
CA SER A 15 -51.92 -12.88 -25.64
C SER A 15 -50.43 -12.98 -25.44
N THR A 16 -49.66 -12.86 -26.51
CA THR A 16 -48.21 -12.82 -26.45
C THR A 16 -47.75 -11.44 -26.89
N ASN A 17 -47.00 -10.76 -26.01
CA ASN A 17 -46.44 -9.45 -26.34
C ASN A 17 -44.91 -9.54 -26.28
N SER A 18 -44.27 -9.03 -27.32
CA SER A 18 -42.82 -8.97 -27.46
C SER A 18 -42.42 -7.53 -27.70
N SER A 19 -41.38 -7.05 -27.07
CA SER A 19 -40.88 -5.71 -27.27
C SER A 19 -39.36 -5.71 -27.41
N ARG A 20 -38.88 -4.76 -28.19
CA ARG A 20 -37.47 -4.47 -28.35
C ARG A 20 -37.27 -2.95 -28.29
N GLY A 21 -36.46 -2.50 -27.36
CA GLY A 21 -36.16 -1.08 -27.21
C GLY A 21 -34.68 -0.81 -27.07
N TYR A 22 -34.31 0.38 -27.43
CA TYR A 22 -33.00 0.95 -27.14
C TYR A 22 -33.18 2.42 -26.79
N GLY A 23 -32.35 2.90 -25.86
CA GLY A 23 -32.44 4.27 -25.39
C GLY A 23 -31.11 4.74 -24.84
N VAL A 24 -30.98 6.06 -24.78
CA VAL A 24 -29.88 6.77 -24.15
C VAL A 24 -30.47 7.71 -23.10
N GLY A 25 -29.90 7.66 -21.88
CA GLY A 25 -30.27 8.55 -20.80
C GLY A 25 -29.07 9.33 -20.29
N LEU A 26 -29.26 10.62 -20.03
CA LEU A 26 -28.32 11.50 -19.38
C LEU A 26 -28.94 11.99 -18.06
N ASN A 27 -28.17 11.93 -16.99
CA ASN A 27 -28.54 12.53 -15.70
C ASN A 27 -27.37 13.35 -15.19
N GLN A 28 -27.56 14.66 -15.06
CA GLN A 28 -26.57 15.60 -14.58
C GLN A 28 -27.05 16.20 -13.25
N SER A 29 -26.29 16.00 -12.19
CA SER A 29 -26.47 16.72 -10.94
C SER A 29 -26.04 18.17 -11.13
N VAL A 30 -26.97 19.11 -10.99
CA VAL A 30 -26.72 20.55 -11.14
C VAL A 30 -26.35 21.16 -9.80
N LEU A 31 -27.06 20.79 -8.73
CA LEU A 31 -26.80 21.20 -7.36
C LEU A 31 -26.91 19.98 -6.45
N ASP A 32 -25.82 19.65 -5.79
CA ASP A 32 -25.76 18.56 -4.83
C ASP A 32 -24.58 18.78 -3.87
N PHE A 33 -24.89 19.29 -2.71
CA PHE A 33 -23.87 19.63 -1.70
C PHE A 33 -23.16 18.38 -1.17
N SER A 34 -23.81 17.21 -1.18
CA SER A 34 -23.17 15.97 -0.76
C SER A 34 -22.03 15.57 -1.71
N ARG A 35 -22.22 15.76 -3.02
CA ARG A 35 -21.20 15.48 -4.03
C ARG A 35 -19.99 16.42 -3.90
N TYR A 36 -20.22 17.70 -3.60
CA TYR A 36 -19.12 18.64 -3.36
C TYR A 36 -18.32 18.27 -2.11
N SER A 37 -19.02 17.91 -1.03
CA SER A 37 -18.34 17.48 0.20
C SER A 37 -17.61 16.15 0.03
N THR A 38 -18.21 15.21 -0.70
CA THR A 38 -17.55 13.95 -1.06
C THR A 38 -16.28 14.19 -1.90
N LEU A 39 -16.36 15.09 -2.89
CA LEU A 39 -15.17 15.47 -3.67
C LEU A 39 -14.05 16.04 -2.80
N ARG A 40 -14.41 16.90 -1.83
CA ARG A 40 -13.45 17.46 -0.86
C ARG A 40 -12.84 16.36 0.00
N SER A 41 -13.65 15.42 0.49
CA SER A 41 -13.18 14.24 1.24
C SER A 41 -12.18 13.41 0.43
N GLN A 42 -12.51 13.09 -0.82
CA GLN A 42 -11.65 12.30 -1.70
C GLN A 42 -10.34 13.02 -2.06
N ARG A 43 -10.37 14.34 -2.22
CA ARG A 43 -9.14 15.12 -2.43
C ARG A 43 -8.23 15.09 -1.19
N ALA A 44 -8.79 15.20 0.00
CA ALA A 44 -8.03 15.08 1.24
C ALA A 44 -7.42 13.67 1.39
N LEU A 45 -8.17 12.61 1.05
CA LEU A 45 -7.63 11.23 1.05
C LEU A 45 -6.50 11.04 0.02
N SER A 46 -6.60 11.66 -1.16
CA SER A 46 -5.51 11.66 -2.15
C SER A 46 -4.24 12.28 -1.57
N GLN A 47 -4.36 13.45 -0.92
CA GLN A 47 -3.22 14.09 -0.27
C GLN A 47 -2.66 13.27 0.90
N ALA A 48 -3.53 12.61 1.69
CA ALA A 48 -3.08 11.68 2.72
C ALA A 48 -2.29 10.51 2.13
N ALA A 49 -2.69 9.99 0.97
CA ALA A 49 -1.99 8.93 0.27
C ALA A 49 -0.62 9.38 -0.27
N ASP A 50 -0.51 10.63 -0.76
CA ASP A 50 0.76 11.21 -1.21
C ASP A 50 1.77 11.30 -0.05
N TYR A 51 1.34 11.76 1.13
CA TYR A 51 2.19 11.78 2.33
C TYR A 51 2.52 10.37 2.87
N ASN A 52 1.61 9.40 2.72
CA ASN A 52 1.93 8.01 3.04
C ASN A 52 3.01 7.45 2.12
N LEU A 53 2.97 7.79 0.83
CA LEU A 53 4.03 7.42 -0.12
C LEU A 53 5.37 8.04 0.28
N GLU A 54 5.38 9.32 0.66
CA GLU A 54 6.59 10.02 1.12
C GLU A 54 7.16 9.34 2.38
N ALA A 55 6.32 9.05 3.39
CA ALA A 55 6.73 8.34 4.60
C ALA A 55 7.28 6.92 4.29
N ALA A 56 6.69 6.22 3.32
CA ALA A 56 7.18 4.93 2.87
C ALA A 56 8.55 5.03 2.18
N ASN A 57 8.79 6.09 1.41
CA ASN A 57 10.09 6.37 0.79
C ASN A 57 11.16 6.65 1.84
N ASP A 58 10.87 7.46 2.86
CA ASP A 58 11.79 7.75 3.97
C ASP A 58 12.13 6.46 4.74
N SER A 59 11.13 5.63 5.00
CA SER A 59 11.32 4.31 5.60
C SER A 59 12.18 3.40 4.73
N LEU A 60 11.99 3.42 3.42
CA LEU A 60 12.80 2.64 2.48
C LEU A 60 14.26 3.08 2.50
N ILE A 61 14.53 4.40 2.50
CA ILE A 61 15.89 4.95 2.59
C ILE A 61 16.56 4.47 3.88
N THR A 62 15.87 4.58 5.02
CA THR A 62 16.39 4.16 6.32
C THR A 62 16.69 2.65 6.35
N ARG A 63 15.77 1.82 5.85
CA ARG A 63 15.93 0.37 5.79
C ARG A 63 17.07 -0.05 4.87
N THR A 64 17.17 0.60 3.71
CA THR A 64 18.24 0.31 2.73
C THR A 64 19.60 0.68 3.32
N SER A 65 19.70 1.84 3.96
CA SER A 65 20.94 2.29 4.62
C SER A 65 21.33 1.33 5.75
N ALA A 66 20.38 0.92 6.59
CA ALA A 66 20.64 -0.04 7.66
C ALA A 66 21.12 -1.40 7.12
N ALA A 67 20.49 -1.92 6.06
CA ALA A 67 20.90 -3.16 5.42
C ALA A 67 22.32 -3.05 4.81
N TYR A 68 22.61 -1.91 4.15
CA TYR A 68 23.93 -1.62 3.61
C TYR A 68 25.02 -1.64 4.69
N PHE A 69 24.82 -0.91 5.79
CA PHE A 69 25.77 -0.89 6.90
C PHE A 69 25.91 -2.23 7.59
N ASN A 70 24.83 -3.02 7.69
CA ASN A 70 24.89 -4.37 8.25
C ASN A 70 25.80 -5.29 7.43
N VAL A 71 25.78 -5.16 6.08
CA VAL A 71 26.72 -5.93 5.24
C VAL A 71 28.15 -5.48 5.50
N LEU A 72 28.44 -4.18 5.55
CA LEU A 72 29.79 -3.68 5.82
C LEU A 72 30.31 -4.19 7.18
N VAL A 73 29.50 -4.12 8.23
CA VAL A 73 29.83 -4.67 9.56
C VAL A 73 30.09 -6.17 9.50
N ALA A 74 29.29 -6.93 8.76
CA ALA A 74 29.48 -8.37 8.62
C ALA A 74 30.79 -8.72 7.90
N ILE A 75 31.21 -7.92 6.90
CA ILE A 75 32.49 -8.06 6.21
C ILE A 75 33.65 -7.88 7.19
N GLU A 76 33.63 -6.82 7.99
CA GLU A 76 34.69 -6.54 8.97
C GLU A 76 34.75 -7.59 10.08
N ILE A 77 33.61 -8.07 10.57
CA ILE A 77 33.55 -9.14 11.56
C ILE A 77 34.09 -10.46 10.99
N LEU A 78 33.82 -10.78 9.74
CA LEU A 78 34.36 -11.96 9.08
C LEU A 78 35.87 -11.84 8.94
N ALA A 79 36.40 -10.69 8.51
CA ALA A 79 37.84 -10.45 8.38
C ALA A 79 38.54 -10.61 9.73
N ALA A 80 37.96 -10.08 10.83
CA ALA A 80 38.49 -10.24 12.17
C ALA A 80 38.50 -11.72 12.63
N ALA A 81 37.42 -12.47 12.35
CA ALA A 81 37.33 -13.89 12.67
C ALA A 81 38.36 -14.73 11.91
N GLN A 82 38.61 -14.43 10.63
CA GLN A 82 39.63 -15.08 9.80
C GLN A 82 41.06 -14.78 10.30
N ALA A 83 41.32 -13.53 10.73
CA ALA A 83 42.57 -13.15 11.35
C ALA A 83 42.81 -13.90 12.66
N GLN A 84 41.77 -14.02 13.51
CA GLN A 84 41.82 -14.80 14.74
C GLN A 84 42.10 -16.30 14.47
N GLN A 85 41.39 -16.89 13.53
CA GLN A 85 41.64 -18.29 13.11
C GLN A 85 43.10 -18.49 12.69
N THR A 86 43.64 -17.58 11.87
CA THR A 86 45.02 -17.62 11.42
C THR A 86 46.00 -17.54 12.57
N ALA A 87 45.74 -16.69 13.57
CA ALA A 87 46.58 -16.59 14.79
C ALA A 87 46.56 -17.87 15.60
N LEU A 88 45.38 -18.44 15.83
CA LEU A 88 45.21 -19.69 16.61
C LEU A 88 45.76 -20.90 15.86
N GLN A 89 45.72 -20.93 14.54
CA GLN A 89 46.41 -21.93 13.72
C GLN A 89 47.91 -21.91 14.00
N LYS A 90 48.54 -20.73 13.97
CA LYS A 90 50.00 -20.59 14.25
C LYS A 90 50.32 -21.01 15.71
N GLN A 91 49.45 -20.73 16.66
CA GLN A 91 49.60 -21.16 18.05
C GLN A 91 49.51 -22.67 18.19
N PHE A 92 48.57 -23.32 17.49
CA PHE A 92 48.49 -24.79 17.46
C PHE A 92 49.75 -25.41 16.84
N ASP A 93 50.21 -24.89 15.68
CA ASP A 93 51.40 -25.38 15.01
C ASP A 93 52.67 -25.22 15.92
N TYR A 94 52.72 -24.12 16.67
CA TYR A 94 53.78 -23.89 17.64
C TYR A 94 53.76 -24.90 18.81
N ALA A 95 52.56 -25.13 19.39
CA ALA A 95 52.37 -26.09 20.45
C ALA A 95 52.75 -27.52 19.99
N GLN A 96 52.38 -27.90 18.77
CA GLN A 96 52.74 -29.18 18.17
C GLN A 96 54.24 -29.34 18.02
N LYS A 97 54.95 -28.32 17.49
CA LYS A 97 56.42 -28.35 17.36
C LYS A 97 57.13 -28.48 18.72
N ARG A 98 56.62 -27.83 19.76
CA ARG A 98 57.19 -27.96 21.11
C ARG A 98 56.98 -29.35 21.69
N LEU A 99 55.87 -29.99 21.44
CA LEU A 99 55.62 -31.38 21.84
C LEU A 99 56.59 -32.32 21.11
N ASP A 100 56.76 -32.14 19.78
CA ASP A 100 57.61 -32.99 18.95
C ASP A 100 59.10 -33.01 19.40
N VAL A 101 59.54 -31.91 20.06
CA VAL A 101 60.90 -31.81 20.65
C VAL A 101 60.91 -32.05 22.16
N GLY A 102 59.80 -32.50 22.74
CA GLY A 102 59.70 -32.84 24.15
C GLY A 102 59.65 -31.64 25.13
N LEU A 103 59.36 -30.44 24.65
CA LEU A 103 59.35 -29.19 25.45
C LEU A 103 57.95 -28.76 25.93
N ALA A 104 56.90 -29.51 25.61
CA ALA A 104 55.54 -29.22 26.05
C ALA A 104 54.74 -30.53 26.28
N PRO A 105 53.77 -30.53 27.21
CA PRO A 105 52.89 -31.67 27.39
C PRO A 105 51.84 -31.76 26.29
N ILE A 106 51.32 -32.94 26.04
CA ILE A 106 50.27 -33.18 25.02
C ILE A 106 48.95 -32.41 25.26
N THR A 107 48.71 -32.09 26.53
CA THR A 107 47.53 -31.28 26.93
C THR A 107 47.51 -29.88 26.32
N ASP A 108 48.69 -29.22 26.19
CA ASP A 108 48.85 -27.92 25.55
C ASP A 108 48.45 -27.98 24.04
N VAL A 109 48.80 -29.08 23.39
CA VAL A 109 48.44 -29.31 21.98
C VAL A 109 46.93 -29.50 21.82
N HIS A 110 46.30 -30.29 22.72
CA HIS A 110 44.86 -30.49 22.70
C HIS A 110 44.08 -29.19 22.98
N GLU A 111 44.57 -28.38 23.93
CA GLU A 111 43.99 -27.09 24.22
C GLU A 111 44.10 -26.12 23.02
N ALA A 112 45.30 -25.97 22.46
CA ALA A 112 45.50 -25.13 21.26
C ALA A 112 44.67 -25.58 20.07
N ARG A 113 44.52 -26.90 19.87
CA ARG A 113 43.65 -27.46 18.84
C ARG A 113 42.18 -27.13 19.08
N ALA A 114 41.67 -27.27 20.30
CA ALA A 114 40.29 -26.94 20.62
C ALA A 114 39.99 -25.45 20.38
N GLN A 115 40.92 -24.55 20.71
CA GLN A 115 40.80 -23.12 20.41
C GLN A 115 40.77 -22.85 18.91
N PHE A 116 41.67 -23.48 18.14
CA PHE A 116 41.68 -23.36 16.68
C PHE A 116 40.40 -23.90 16.05
N ASP A 117 39.92 -25.09 16.42
CA ASP A 117 38.69 -25.69 15.90
C ASP A 117 37.44 -24.81 16.23
N THR A 118 37.43 -24.17 17.42
CA THR A 118 36.41 -23.21 17.80
C THR A 118 36.45 -21.97 16.92
N ALA A 119 37.61 -21.40 16.64
CA ALA A 119 37.74 -20.25 15.76
C ALA A 119 37.33 -20.58 14.30
N ARG A 120 37.68 -21.79 13.85
CA ARG A 120 37.24 -22.28 12.52
C ARG A 120 35.70 -22.37 12.42
N ALA A 121 35.06 -22.89 13.44
CA ALA A 121 33.59 -22.92 13.51
C ALA A 121 32.99 -21.51 13.53
N ALA A 122 33.65 -20.57 14.23
CA ALA A 122 33.22 -19.17 14.24
C ALA A 122 33.28 -18.53 12.84
N VAL A 123 34.34 -18.77 12.06
CA VAL A 123 34.45 -18.26 10.69
C VAL A 123 33.28 -18.74 9.83
N ILE A 124 32.94 -20.03 9.86
CA ILE A 124 31.80 -20.59 9.10
C ILE A 124 30.49 -19.89 9.48
N THR A 125 30.31 -19.63 10.79
CA THR A 125 29.12 -18.90 11.26
C THR A 125 29.10 -17.46 10.74
N ARG A 126 30.24 -16.76 10.70
CA ARG A 126 30.34 -15.39 10.21
C ARG A 126 30.16 -15.30 8.68
N GLU A 127 30.64 -16.29 7.94
CA GLU A 127 30.37 -16.42 6.49
C GLU A 127 28.86 -16.52 6.22
N LYS A 128 28.14 -17.33 7.02
CA LYS A 128 26.70 -17.43 6.89
C LYS A 128 26.00 -16.10 7.21
N VAL A 129 26.39 -15.41 8.28
CA VAL A 129 25.83 -14.09 8.63
C VAL A 129 26.05 -13.08 7.51
N LEU A 130 27.23 -13.09 6.86
CA LEU A 130 27.49 -12.21 5.72
C LEU A 130 26.56 -12.54 4.54
N GLN A 131 26.36 -13.82 4.21
CA GLN A 131 25.43 -14.22 3.16
C GLN A 131 23.99 -13.75 3.46
N ASP A 132 23.54 -13.91 4.70
CA ASP A 132 22.21 -13.47 5.13
C ASP A 132 22.06 -11.94 5.03
N ALA A 133 23.12 -11.19 5.37
CA ALA A 133 23.10 -9.73 5.23
C ALA A 133 23.02 -9.28 3.75
N TYR A 134 23.75 -9.93 2.84
CA TYR A 134 23.60 -9.69 1.39
C TYR A 134 22.22 -10.04 0.88
N GLN A 135 21.63 -11.15 1.35
CA GLN A 135 20.29 -11.55 0.97
C GLN A 135 19.25 -10.52 1.42
N ALA A 136 19.36 -10.02 2.66
CA ALA A 136 18.48 -8.98 3.18
C ALA A 136 18.57 -7.67 2.36
N LEU A 137 19.76 -7.29 1.90
CA LEU A 137 19.94 -6.15 1.01
C LEU A 137 19.31 -6.40 -0.37
N THR A 138 19.48 -7.60 -0.91
CA THR A 138 18.90 -8.03 -2.18
C THR A 138 17.37 -8.00 -2.15
N GLU A 139 16.74 -8.39 -1.03
CA GLU A 139 15.28 -8.32 -0.86
C GLU A 139 14.74 -6.88 -0.95
N ILE A 140 15.51 -5.91 -0.46
CA ILE A 140 15.12 -4.49 -0.51
C ILE A 140 15.34 -3.91 -1.91
N THR A 141 16.48 -4.23 -2.54
CA THR A 141 16.88 -3.63 -3.82
C THR A 141 16.29 -4.34 -5.05
N GLY A 142 15.86 -5.59 -4.87
CA GLY A 142 15.36 -6.45 -5.95
C GLY A 142 16.46 -6.94 -6.92
N GLN A 143 17.74 -6.64 -6.63
CA GLN A 143 18.87 -7.03 -7.47
C GLN A 143 20.00 -7.64 -6.63
N PRO A 144 20.67 -8.70 -7.10
CA PRO A 144 21.82 -9.25 -6.40
C PRO A 144 22.97 -8.21 -6.40
N ILE A 145 23.58 -8.04 -5.24
CA ILE A 145 24.67 -7.10 -5.02
C ILE A 145 25.88 -7.92 -4.55
N ASP A 146 26.92 -7.94 -5.36
CA ASP A 146 28.12 -8.75 -5.08
C ASP A 146 29.29 -7.93 -4.53
N ASN A 147 29.27 -6.60 -4.75
CA ASN A 147 30.37 -5.73 -4.34
C ASN A 147 29.84 -4.40 -3.80
N LEU A 148 30.09 -4.14 -2.52
CA LEU A 148 29.77 -2.88 -1.88
C LEU A 148 31.01 -2.02 -1.71
N LYS A 149 30.85 -0.72 -1.95
CA LYS A 149 31.90 0.25 -1.67
C LYS A 149 32.01 0.42 -0.14
N GLY A 150 33.19 0.23 0.42
CA GLY A 150 33.47 0.51 1.83
C GLY A 150 33.34 1.98 2.15
N LEU A 151 33.24 2.30 3.44
CA LEU A 151 33.32 3.67 3.91
C LEU A 151 34.74 4.21 3.76
N PRO A 152 34.93 5.50 3.43
CA PRO A 152 36.24 6.15 3.49
C PRO A 152 36.78 6.10 4.93
N GLU A 153 38.10 6.00 5.11
CA GLU A 153 38.74 5.97 6.44
C GLU A 153 38.50 7.24 7.26
N ASP A 154 38.26 8.36 6.58
CA ASP A 154 38.00 9.67 7.15
C ASP A 154 36.50 9.98 7.32
N PHE A 155 35.62 8.99 7.05
CA PHE A 155 34.18 9.19 7.18
C PHE A 155 33.80 9.54 8.61
N ARG A 156 33.28 10.75 8.79
CA ARG A 156 32.72 11.23 10.06
C ARG A 156 31.28 11.67 9.82
N PRO A 157 30.29 10.99 10.43
CA PRO A 157 28.91 11.46 10.36
C PRO A 157 28.78 12.76 11.17
N GLU A 158 28.38 13.84 10.50
CA GLU A 158 28.07 15.11 11.14
C GLU A 158 26.56 15.30 11.17
N LEU A 159 26.03 15.62 12.34
CA LEU A 159 24.65 16.08 12.47
C LEU A 159 24.57 17.53 11.98
N PRO A 160 23.47 17.96 11.35
CA PRO A 160 23.25 19.36 11.03
C PRO A 160 23.40 20.22 12.29
N ALA A 161 24.31 21.18 12.25
CA ALA A 161 24.65 22.02 13.41
C ALA A 161 23.53 23.01 13.79
N ASP A 162 22.55 23.19 12.90
CA ASP A 162 21.55 24.25 12.97
C ASP A 162 20.33 23.91 13.84
N TYR A 163 20.24 22.66 14.36
CA TYR A 163 19.09 22.22 15.15
C TYR A 163 19.51 21.85 16.57
N ASP A 164 18.99 22.58 17.52
CA ASP A 164 18.86 22.13 18.91
C ASP A 164 17.67 21.15 19.05
N ALA A 165 17.42 20.64 20.25
CA ALA A 165 16.32 19.69 20.47
C ALA A 165 14.93 20.26 20.09
N GLU A 166 14.71 21.55 20.36
CA GLU A 166 13.46 22.23 20.03
C GLU A 166 13.32 22.45 18.52
N GLY A 167 14.41 22.79 17.84
CA GLY A 167 14.45 22.89 16.38
C GLY A 167 14.12 21.58 15.69
N TRP A 168 14.63 20.44 16.17
CA TRP A 168 14.29 19.12 15.65
C TRP A 168 12.80 18.78 15.85
N VAL A 169 12.24 19.10 17.03
CA VAL A 169 10.81 18.90 17.31
C VAL A 169 9.94 19.72 16.36
N ASN A 170 10.28 21.01 16.18
CA ASN A 170 9.53 21.90 15.29
C ASN A 170 9.61 21.44 13.82
N ALA A 171 10.80 21.02 13.37
CA ALA A 171 10.98 20.45 12.04
C ALA A 171 10.15 19.16 11.86
N ALA A 172 10.15 18.27 12.84
CA ALA A 172 9.34 17.07 12.81
C ALA A 172 7.84 17.35 12.73
N ILE A 173 7.32 18.30 13.54
CA ILE A 173 5.90 18.66 13.52
C ILE A 173 5.49 19.24 12.16
N THR A 174 6.36 20.03 11.54
CA THR A 174 6.04 20.75 10.30
C THR A 174 6.30 19.95 9.03
N GLN A 175 7.27 19.04 9.04
CA GLN A 175 7.76 18.37 7.83
C GLN A 175 7.56 16.85 7.82
N ASN A 176 7.24 16.21 8.96
CA ASN A 176 7.12 14.77 9.00
C ASN A 176 5.89 14.28 8.22
N PRO A 177 6.07 13.51 7.12
CA PRO A 177 4.95 13.03 6.31
C PRO A 177 4.02 12.10 7.09
N ALA A 178 4.55 11.36 8.08
CA ALA A 178 3.74 10.49 8.93
C ALA A 178 2.76 11.25 9.84
N LEU A 179 2.98 12.55 10.10
CA LEU A 179 2.03 13.43 10.79
C LEU A 179 1.08 14.11 9.82
N LYS A 180 1.54 14.44 8.60
CA LYS A 180 0.72 15.08 7.58
C LYS A 180 -0.40 14.19 7.06
N SER A 181 -0.13 12.89 6.86
CA SER A 181 -1.16 11.97 6.39
C SER A 181 -2.38 11.90 7.32
N PRO A 182 -2.28 11.70 8.65
CA PRO A 182 -3.41 11.79 9.57
C PRO A 182 -4.13 13.14 9.57
N GLU A 183 -3.42 14.27 9.42
CA GLU A 183 -4.05 15.58 9.32
C GLU A 183 -5.03 15.66 8.15
N TYR A 184 -4.65 15.15 6.97
CA TYR A 184 -5.55 15.07 5.82
C TYR A 184 -6.65 14.04 5.98
N GLN A 185 -6.43 12.96 6.74
CA GLN A 185 -7.50 12.02 7.09
C GLN A 185 -8.57 12.68 7.97
N VAL A 186 -8.16 13.54 8.93
CA VAL A 186 -9.10 14.35 9.71
C VAL A 186 -9.89 15.30 8.80
N GLN A 187 -9.23 15.99 7.86
CA GLN A 187 -9.93 16.85 6.90
C GLN A 187 -10.94 16.07 6.04
N SER A 188 -10.60 14.83 5.66
CA SER A 188 -11.53 13.94 4.97
C SER A 188 -12.74 13.57 5.84
N ALA A 189 -12.51 13.25 7.12
CA ALA A 189 -13.56 12.95 8.07
C ALA A 189 -14.50 14.15 8.28
N ASP A 190 -13.96 15.36 8.40
CA ASP A 190 -14.75 16.60 8.50
C ASP A 190 -15.60 16.82 7.24
N ALA A 191 -15.06 16.55 6.07
CA ALA A 191 -15.82 16.63 4.82
C ALA A 191 -16.91 15.54 4.74
N ASN A 192 -16.70 14.36 5.33
CA ASN A 192 -17.73 13.33 5.43
C ASN A 192 -18.87 13.75 6.38
N VAL A 193 -18.57 14.45 7.49
CA VAL A 193 -19.60 15.07 8.35
C VAL A 193 -20.41 16.09 7.55
N ALA A 194 -19.75 16.93 6.74
CA ALA A 194 -20.45 17.86 5.84
C ALA A 194 -21.32 17.13 4.81
N THR A 195 -20.86 15.98 4.28
CA THR A 195 -21.64 15.14 3.38
C THR A 195 -22.91 14.59 4.05
N ALA A 196 -22.80 14.12 5.29
CA ALA A 196 -23.96 13.67 6.06
C ALA A 196 -24.96 14.80 6.30
N ARG A 197 -24.48 15.99 6.69
CA ARG A 197 -25.32 17.20 6.89
C ARG A 197 -25.99 17.65 5.59
N ALA A 198 -25.35 17.48 4.44
CA ALA A 198 -25.91 17.81 3.14
C ALA A 198 -27.15 16.98 2.78
N GLY A 199 -27.40 15.85 3.46
CA GLY A 199 -28.63 15.08 3.36
C GLY A 199 -29.91 15.84 3.76
N HIS A 200 -29.79 16.99 4.44
CA HIS A 200 -30.89 17.90 4.72
C HIS A 200 -31.10 19.01 3.67
N LEU A 201 -30.16 19.12 2.71
CA LEU A 201 -30.19 20.20 1.73
C LEU A 201 -30.88 19.75 0.42
N PRO A 202 -31.47 20.70 -0.33
CA PRO A 202 -32.10 20.38 -1.61
C PRO A 202 -31.07 19.93 -2.65
N THR A 203 -31.50 19.04 -3.52
CA THR A 203 -30.75 18.63 -4.70
C THR A 203 -31.48 18.99 -5.98
N LEU A 204 -30.75 19.40 -7.00
CA LEU A 204 -31.26 19.75 -8.34
C LEU A 204 -30.56 18.90 -9.38
N SER A 205 -31.32 18.18 -10.18
CA SER A 205 -30.81 17.34 -11.25
C SER A 205 -31.50 17.66 -12.58
N LEU A 206 -30.71 17.62 -13.67
CA LEU A 206 -31.18 17.70 -15.05
C LEU A 206 -31.12 16.31 -15.63
N GLY A 207 -32.27 15.79 -16.09
CA GLY A 207 -32.42 14.53 -16.77
C GLY A 207 -32.77 14.71 -18.22
N GLY A 208 -32.22 13.88 -19.10
CA GLY A 208 -32.64 13.77 -20.48
C GLY A 208 -32.67 12.30 -20.91
N SER A 209 -33.70 11.89 -21.61
CA SER A 209 -33.73 10.55 -22.19
C SER A 209 -34.29 10.58 -23.59
N TRP A 210 -33.77 9.71 -24.42
CA TRP A 210 -34.27 9.38 -25.71
C TRP A 210 -34.32 7.86 -25.87
N GLY A 211 -35.45 7.37 -26.40
CA GLY A 211 -35.64 5.95 -26.62
C GLY A 211 -36.51 5.64 -27.82
N LYS A 212 -36.29 4.49 -28.39
CA LYS A 212 -37.15 3.93 -29.43
C LYS A 212 -37.49 2.50 -29.07
N ASP A 213 -38.77 2.21 -28.99
CA ASP A 213 -39.34 0.91 -28.70
C ASP A 213 -40.19 0.41 -29.83
N ARG A 214 -40.09 -0.86 -30.16
CA ARG A 214 -40.97 -1.57 -31.06
C ARG A 214 -41.64 -2.70 -30.29
N ALA A 215 -42.95 -2.72 -30.31
CA ALA A 215 -43.74 -3.77 -29.71
C ALA A 215 -44.53 -4.50 -30.79
N TRP A 216 -44.63 -5.82 -30.66
CA TRP A 216 -45.45 -6.66 -31.50
C TRP A 216 -46.03 -7.81 -30.70
N GLY A 217 -47.23 -8.21 -31.06
CA GLY A 217 -47.88 -9.32 -30.36
C GLY A 217 -49.18 -9.71 -31.00
N ASP A 218 -49.61 -10.93 -30.69
CA ASP A 218 -50.92 -11.44 -31.12
C ASP A 218 -51.86 -11.49 -29.93
N SER A 219 -53.04 -10.93 -30.10
CA SER A 219 -54.12 -11.01 -29.14
C SER A 219 -55.39 -11.57 -29.79
N THR A 220 -56.38 -11.94 -28.99
CA THR A 220 -57.69 -12.43 -29.45
C THR A 220 -58.43 -11.41 -30.34
N VAL A 221 -57.98 -10.15 -30.38
CA VAL A 221 -58.58 -9.06 -31.17
C VAL A 221 -57.77 -8.69 -32.43
N GLY A 222 -56.58 -9.29 -32.60
CA GLY A 222 -55.72 -9.08 -33.77
C GLY A 222 -54.25 -8.83 -33.38
N THR A 223 -53.40 -8.76 -34.42
CA THR A 223 -51.96 -8.50 -34.29
C THR A 223 -51.72 -6.99 -34.04
N ILE A 224 -51.00 -6.66 -32.98
CA ILE A 224 -50.61 -5.30 -32.65
C ILE A 224 -49.14 -5.15 -33.02
N VAL A 225 -48.82 -4.19 -33.91
CA VAL A 225 -47.43 -3.78 -34.18
C VAL A 225 -47.35 -2.27 -34.00
N GLY A 226 -46.49 -1.82 -33.16
CA GLY A 226 -46.33 -0.38 -32.93
C GLY A 226 -44.86 -0.01 -32.70
N ASP A 227 -44.43 1.08 -33.30
CA ASP A 227 -43.15 1.73 -33.02
C ASP A 227 -43.45 3.00 -32.20
N SER A 228 -42.75 3.17 -31.08
CA SER A 228 -42.81 4.40 -30.28
C SER A 228 -41.44 5.03 -30.16
N THR A 229 -41.39 6.35 -30.26
CA THR A 229 -40.16 7.11 -29.98
C THR A 229 -40.49 8.16 -28.94
N GLY A 230 -39.73 8.14 -27.86
CA GLY A 230 -39.92 9.08 -26.75
C GLY A 230 -38.65 9.91 -26.55
N THR A 231 -38.84 11.21 -26.32
CA THR A 231 -37.79 12.11 -25.88
C THR A 231 -38.31 12.85 -24.64
N SER A 232 -37.53 12.89 -23.57
CA SER A 232 -37.86 13.66 -22.39
C SER A 232 -36.68 14.48 -21.94
N VAL A 233 -36.94 15.69 -21.48
CA VAL A 233 -35.98 16.55 -20.74
C VAL A 233 -36.73 17.09 -19.53
N GLY A 234 -36.10 17.01 -18.37
CA GLY A 234 -36.71 17.44 -17.13
C GLY A 234 -35.70 17.97 -16.13
N LEU A 235 -36.12 18.95 -15.35
CA LEU A 235 -35.42 19.47 -14.19
C LEU A 235 -36.16 18.99 -12.93
N THR A 236 -35.42 18.28 -12.05
CA THR A 236 -36.02 17.74 -10.83
C THR A 236 -35.37 18.40 -9.62
N LEU A 237 -36.16 19.12 -8.81
CA LEU A 237 -35.79 19.63 -7.50
C LEU A 237 -36.32 18.68 -6.44
N SER A 238 -35.44 18.12 -5.61
CA SER A 238 -35.78 17.28 -4.47
C SER A 238 -35.42 17.98 -3.16
N VAL A 239 -36.41 18.19 -2.28
CA VAL A 239 -36.23 18.83 -0.97
C VAL A 239 -36.66 17.85 0.09
N PRO A 240 -35.73 17.28 0.90
CA PRO A 240 -36.06 16.38 1.97
C PRO A 240 -36.69 17.18 3.15
N ILE A 241 -37.95 16.95 3.44
CA ILE A 241 -38.66 17.63 4.55
C ILE A 241 -38.50 16.83 5.84
N PHE A 242 -38.62 15.51 5.76
CA PHE A 242 -38.49 14.61 6.90
C PHE A 242 -38.02 13.24 6.47
N SER A 243 -36.97 12.72 7.14
CA SER A 243 -36.35 11.45 6.82
C SER A 243 -36.40 10.43 7.97
N GLY A 244 -37.29 10.65 8.96
CA GLY A 244 -37.41 9.71 10.09
C GLY A 244 -36.15 9.52 10.93
N GLY A 245 -35.24 10.50 10.98
CA GLY A 245 -33.98 10.42 11.70
C GLY A 245 -32.82 9.76 10.92
N ALA A 246 -33.05 9.28 9.70
CA ALA A 246 -32.03 8.60 8.90
C ALA A 246 -30.81 9.47 8.59
N THR A 247 -30.98 10.77 8.43
CA THR A 247 -29.89 11.72 8.19
C THR A 247 -29.10 12.02 9.48
N GLN A 248 -29.72 11.94 10.64
CA GLN A 248 -29.11 12.22 11.94
C GLN A 248 -28.33 11.01 12.50
N SER A 249 -28.69 9.79 12.06
CA SER A 249 -28.06 8.55 12.51
C SER A 249 -26.85 8.13 11.69
N ARG A 250 -26.52 8.87 10.65
CA ARG A 250 -25.30 8.68 9.81
C ARG A 250 -24.15 9.53 10.31
#